data_da6b177fc48978b6a89f75266dcec502
#
_entry.id   da6b177fc48978b6a89f75266dcec502
#
_cell.length_a   1.000
_cell.length_b   1.000
_cell.length_c   1.000
_cell.angle_alpha   90.00
_cell.angle_beta   90.00
_cell.angle_gamma   90.00
#
_symmetry.space_group_name_H-M   'P 1'
#
loop_
_entity.id
_entity.type
_entity.pdbx_description
1 polymer ?
#
loop_
_entity_poly.entity_id
_entity_poly.type
_entity_poly.pdbx_seq_one_letter_code
_entity_poly.pdbx_strand_id
1 'polypeptide(L)'
;MSPEALLVFSDVHLGSDLNDRAVVHTRRSARIDRDLVKLLEHYAATPPEGAERWRVVIAGDFIDFIGMVIDSDAAMTALTDEEREHGLGNAQDHAREKLRRVAARHHDVFEALAKMVARGNPLTVVHGNHDVELHWPEVQNDFRRVLFDAAGDAIDEAEFSARVEFNPWFFYWNGVAYIEHGHQYDPFCATENLMAPLSPLDPRRVARGFCEILLRYVVRPTVGLRENGHERMGIAGYVAFGMNLGVRNMIKLGVRFFEAVIELFRLRREYLGESARALREEHERRMALLAEATRIGIERVRALAALQVPPVTRSIRGILASVLLDRLALALACSILLVVTGILGIRAGHFFVASACIAAGWVLGHRYLSKQRNLDPAEQMAERASQLARLLPAAFVVMGHTHAPIEKPVADGQATYINVGAWAEEEPEEGSAPRTHLVIALRDGKATAELRTWSADGPRRFIA
;
A
#
# COMPACT_ATOMS: atom_id res chain seq x y z
N MET A 1 -5.62 -31.62 9.07
CA MET A 1 -6.05 -30.52 8.20
C MET A 1 -6.09 -31.06 6.80
N SER A 2 -7.19 -30.89 6.10
CA SER A 2 -7.28 -31.26 4.69
C SER A 2 -6.20 -30.49 3.90
N PRO A 3 -5.51 -31.14 2.95
CA PRO A 3 -4.48 -30.47 2.17
C PRO A 3 -5.09 -29.32 1.36
N GLU A 4 -4.53 -28.11 1.53
CA GLU A 4 -4.94 -26.91 0.82
C GLU A 4 -3.87 -26.50 -0.20
N ALA A 5 -4.29 -25.90 -1.31
CA ALA A 5 -3.42 -25.15 -2.20
C ALA A 5 -3.77 -23.66 -2.10
N LEU A 6 -2.81 -22.78 -2.30
CA LEU A 6 -3.03 -21.35 -2.21
C LEU A 6 -3.23 -20.75 -3.59
N LEU A 7 -4.25 -19.90 -3.73
CA LEU A 7 -4.43 -18.94 -4.81
C LEU A 7 -4.17 -17.56 -4.24
N VAL A 8 -3.07 -16.92 -4.64
CA VAL A 8 -2.62 -15.64 -4.06
C VAL A 8 -2.65 -14.54 -5.10
N PHE A 9 -3.22 -13.41 -4.78
CA PHE A 9 -3.14 -12.15 -5.54
C PHE A 9 -3.12 -10.96 -4.60
N SER A 10 -2.79 -9.76 -5.12
CA SER A 10 -2.58 -8.54 -4.34
C SER A 10 -2.96 -7.31 -5.13
N ASP A 11 -3.01 -6.15 -4.47
CA ASP A 11 -3.08 -4.83 -5.07
C ASP A 11 -4.24 -4.68 -6.07
N VAL A 12 -5.44 -5.03 -5.61
CA VAL A 12 -6.67 -4.95 -6.42
C VAL A 12 -7.26 -3.54 -6.40
N HIS A 13 -7.10 -2.81 -5.30
CA HIS A 13 -7.54 -1.43 -5.10
C HIS A 13 -9.00 -1.17 -5.49
N LEU A 14 -9.93 -2.01 -5.03
CA LEU A 14 -11.36 -1.77 -5.26
C LEU A 14 -11.78 -0.44 -4.65
N GLY A 15 -12.52 0.34 -5.40
CA GLY A 15 -13.00 1.66 -5.00
C GLY A 15 -12.06 2.82 -5.35
N SER A 16 -10.91 2.58 -5.97
CA SER A 16 -10.01 3.65 -6.43
C SER A 16 -10.68 4.66 -7.37
N ASP A 17 -11.76 4.28 -8.06
CA ASP A 17 -12.55 5.12 -8.95
C ASP A 17 -13.74 5.84 -8.25
N LEU A 18 -13.94 5.61 -6.94
CA LEU A 18 -15.01 6.25 -6.18
C LEU A 18 -14.59 7.65 -5.73
N ASN A 19 -15.07 8.67 -6.46
CA ASN A 19 -14.83 10.08 -6.14
C ASN A 19 -16.07 10.92 -6.42
N ASP A 20 -16.83 11.23 -5.36
CA ASP A 20 -18.08 12.01 -5.44
C ASP A 20 -17.85 13.47 -5.88
N ARG A 21 -16.61 13.98 -5.79
CA ARG A 21 -16.23 15.38 -6.10
C ARG A 21 -15.48 15.54 -7.41
N ALA A 22 -15.16 14.46 -8.10
CA ALA A 22 -14.40 14.54 -9.34
C ALA A 22 -15.25 15.12 -10.48
N VAL A 23 -14.74 16.15 -11.13
CA VAL A 23 -15.31 16.68 -12.38
C VAL A 23 -15.04 15.72 -13.54
N VAL A 24 -13.91 15.01 -13.49
CA VAL A 24 -13.53 13.97 -14.44
C VAL A 24 -13.27 12.70 -13.63
N HIS A 25 -14.14 11.72 -13.78
CA HIS A 25 -13.96 10.44 -13.09
C HIS A 25 -12.82 9.66 -13.75
N THR A 26 -11.80 9.34 -12.98
CA THR A 26 -10.84 8.31 -13.34
C THR A 26 -11.62 6.99 -13.33
N ARG A 27 -11.85 6.41 -14.50
CA ARG A 27 -12.58 5.13 -14.58
C ARG A 27 -11.59 4.01 -14.39
N ARG A 28 -11.76 3.26 -13.30
CA ARG A 28 -11.23 1.90 -13.25
C ARG A 28 -11.78 1.11 -14.43
N SER A 29 -10.93 0.41 -15.15
CA SER A 29 -11.38 -0.39 -16.27
C SER A 29 -12.32 -1.51 -15.77
N ALA A 30 -13.57 -1.53 -16.24
CA ALA A 30 -14.50 -2.62 -15.97
C ALA A 30 -13.98 -3.98 -16.44
N ARG A 31 -12.92 -4.00 -17.23
CA ARG A 31 -12.22 -5.20 -17.64
C ARG A 31 -11.44 -5.83 -16.49
N ILE A 32 -10.85 -5.02 -15.60
CA ILE A 32 -10.11 -5.52 -14.42
C ILE A 32 -11.04 -6.38 -13.56
N ASP A 33 -12.22 -5.84 -13.23
CA ASP A 33 -13.19 -6.55 -12.40
C ASP A 33 -13.71 -7.83 -13.08
N ARG A 34 -14.03 -7.74 -14.38
CA ARG A 34 -14.44 -8.92 -15.16
C ARG A 34 -13.37 -10.00 -15.23
N ASP A 35 -12.13 -9.63 -15.36
CA ASP A 35 -11.02 -10.59 -15.41
C ASP A 35 -10.78 -11.22 -14.04
N LEU A 36 -10.94 -10.47 -12.94
CA LEU A 36 -10.85 -11.00 -11.58
C LEU A 36 -12.02 -11.97 -11.28
N VAL A 37 -13.24 -11.63 -11.68
CA VAL A 37 -14.39 -12.51 -11.58
C VAL A 37 -14.11 -13.83 -12.33
N LYS A 38 -13.66 -13.77 -13.58
CA LYS A 38 -13.32 -14.97 -14.37
C LYS A 38 -12.20 -15.80 -13.75
N LEU A 39 -11.18 -15.15 -13.16
CA LEU A 39 -10.13 -15.84 -12.42
C LEU A 39 -10.74 -16.66 -11.27
N LEU A 40 -11.55 -16.01 -10.43
CA LEU A 40 -12.18 -16.68 -9.29
C LEU A 40 -13.11 -17.82 -9.72
N GLU A 41 -13.91 -17.60 -10.75
CA GLU A 41 -14.79 -18.64 -11.32
C GLU A 41 -14.00 -19.83 -11.88
N HIS A 42 -12.87 -19.56 -12.57
CA HIS A 42 -11.99 -20.60 -13.09
C HIS A 42 -11.46 -21.50 -11.97
N TYR A 43 -10.90 -20.91 -10.91
CA TYR A 43 -10.35 -21.67 -9.78
C TYR A 43 -11.46 -22.30 -8.92
N ALA A 44 -12.64 -21.70 -8.86
CA ALA A 44 -13.80 -22.31 -8.22
C ALA A 44 -14.29 -23.58 -8.94
N ALA A 45 -14.11 -23.65 -10.25
CA ALA A 45 -14.47 -24.79 -11.09
C ALA A 45 -13.35 -25.83 -11.24
N THR A 46 -12.10 -25.44 -10.97
CA THR A 46 -10.91 -26.29 -11.17
C THR A 46 -10.34 -26.69 -9.80
N PRO A 47 -10.48 -27.95 -9.37
CA PRO A 47 -9.88 -28.43 -8.12
C PRO A 47 -8.36 -28.28 -8.15
N PRO A 48 -7.71 -27.99 -7.01
CA PRO A 48 -6.25 -27.91 -6.97
C PRO A 48 -5.62 -29.29 -7.11
N GLU A 49 -4.52 -29.37 -7.85
CA GLU A 49 -3.73 -30.60 -7.93
C GLU A 49 -3.07 -30.94 -6.58
N GLY A 50 -3.29 -32.13 -6.06
CA GLY A 50 -2.67 -32.62 -4.82
C GLY A 50 -3.26 -32.02 -3.54
N ALA A 51 -4.39 -31.29 -3.62
CA ALA A 51 -5.10 -30.74 -2.48
C ALA A 51 -6.61 -30.89 -2.63
N GLU A 52 -7.35 -30.79 -1.54
CA GLU A 52 -8.80 -30.95 -1.54
C GLU A 52 -9.54 -29.66 -1.88
N ARG A 53 -8.91 -28.50 -1.57
CA ARG A 53 -9.52 -27.18 -1.77
C ARG A 53 -8.48 -26.08 -1.95
N TRP A 54 -8.93 -24.97 -2.48
CA TRP A 54 -8.16 -23.73 -2.51
C TRP A 54 -8.29 -22.99 -1.18
N ARG A 55 -7.22 -22.33 -0.75
CA ARG A 55 -7.28 -21.18 0.12
C ARG A 55 -6.98 -19.95 -0.71
N VAL A 56 -7.91 -19.03 -0.80
CA VAL A 56 -7.68 -17.73 -1.45
C VAL A 56 -6.97 -16.81 -0.47
N VAL A 57 -5.82 -16.27 -0.86
CA VAL A 57 -5.06 -15.33 -0.05
C VAL A 57 -4.95 -14.00 -0.80
N ILE A 58 -5.53 -12.96 -0.24
CA ILE A 58 -5.36 -11.59 -0.72
C ILE A 58 -4.20 -10.98 0.05
N ALA A 59 -3.08 -10.73 -0.62
CA ALA A 59 -1.84 -10.28 0.01
C ALA A 59 -1.77 -8.74 0.14
N GLY A 60 -2.86 -8.13 0.63
CA GLY A 60 -2.99 -6.70 0.90
C GLY A 60 -3.56 -5.89 -0.26
N ASP A 61 -3.96 -4.66 0.06
CA ASP A 61 -4.46 -3.64 -0.86
C ASP A 61 -5.63 -4.13 -1.73
N PHE A 62 -6.57 -4.85 -1.09
CA PHE A 62 -7.78 -5.28 -1.75
C PHE A 62 -8.75 -4.12 -1.97
N ILE A 63 -8.93 -3.28 -0.93
CA ILE A 63 -9.81 -2.11 -0.97
C ILE A 63 -8.96 -0.85 -0.82
N ASP A 64 -9.18 0.13 -1.69
CA ASP A 64 -8.48 1.41 -1.65
C ASP A 64 -9.21 2.43 -0.76
N PHE A 65 -9.20 2.21 0.58
CA PHE A 65 -9.87 3.13 1.51
C PHE A 65 -9.26 4.53 1.50
N ILE A 66 -7.96 4.65 1.27
CA ILE A 66 -7.27 5.95 1.30
C ILE A 66 -7.46 6.76 0.01
N GLY A 67 -7.70 6.06 -1.10
CA GLY A 67 -7.88 6.70 -2.40
C GLY A 67 -9.30 7.20 -2.67
N MET A 68 -10.30 6.75 -1.91
CA MET A 68 -11.69 7.16 -2.09
C MET A 68 -11.98 8.57 -1.58
N VAL A 69 -12.78 9.33 -2.34
CA VAL A 69 -13.37 10.61 -1.93
C VAL A 69 -14.88 10.46 -1.89
N ILE A 70 -15.42 10.12 -0.73
CA ILE A 70 -16.85 9.86 -0.52
C ILE A 70 -17.41 10.91 0.44
N ASP A 71 -18.53 11.51 0.06
CA ASP A 71 -19.33 12.39 0.91
C ASP A 71 -20.49 11.61 1.52
N SER A 72 -20.73 11.79 2.81
CA SER A 72 -21.87 11.19 3.49
C SER A 72 -22.31 12.02 4.69
N ASP A 73 -23.60 12.28 4.77
CA ASP A 73 -24.23 12.89 5.95
C ASP A 73 -24.57 11.85 7.03
N ALA A 74 -24.42 10.57 6.72
CA ALA A 74 -24.75 9.46 7.62
C ALA A 74 -23.64 9.12 8.62
N ALA A 75 -22.48 9.78 8.57
CA ALA A 75 -21.37 9.54 9.47
C ALA A 75 -21.73 9.98 10.91
N MET A 76 -21.61 9.05 11.88
CA MET A 76 -21.85 9.35 13.30
C MET A 76 -20.64 10.02 13.95
N THR A 77 -19.42 9.67 13.53
CA THR A 77 -18.20 10.35 13.96
C THR A 77 -18.11 11.71 13.30
N ALA A 78 -18.02 12.78 14.11
CA ALA A 78 -17.97 14.15 13.61
C ALA A 78 -16.80 14.35 12.64
N LEU A 79 -17.11 14.90 11.46
CA LEU A 79 -16.12 15.21 10.45
C LEU A 79 -15.14 16.27 10.94
N THR A 80 -13.86 16.05 10.73
CA THR A 80 -12.83 17.09 10.84
C THR A 80 -12.95 18.09 9.69
N ASP A 81 -12.25 19.24 9.78
CA ASP A 81 -12.24 20.21 8.68
C ASP A 81 -11.62 19.59 7.41
N GLU A 82 -10.60 18.77 7.58
CA GLU A 82 -9.99 18.02 6.50
C GLU A 82 -10.97 17.03 5.85
N GLU A 83 -11.74 16.28 6.65
CA GLU A 83 -12.74 15.34 6.14
C GLU A 83 -13.90 16.05 5.44
N ARG A 84 -14.26 17.26 5.88
CA ARG A 84 -15.22 18.12 5.16
C ARG A 84 -14.68 18.57 3.80
N GLU A 85 -13.38 18.77 3.68
CA GLU A 85 -12.74 19.20 2.43
C GLU A 85 -12.43 18.05 1.50
N HIS A 86 -11.97 16.90 2.03
CA HIS A 86 -11.45 15.78 1.24
C HIS A 86 -12.31 14.50 1.29
N GLY A 87 -13.53 14.56 1.87
CA GLY A 87 -14.41 13.41 2.02
C GLY A 87 -14.12 12.59 3.28
N LEU A 88 -14.93 11.55 3.52
CA LEU A 88 -14.86 10.69 4.68
C LEU A 88 -13.41 10.24 4.98
N GLY A 89 -13.04 10.26 6.26
CA GLY A 89 -11.76 9.79 6.76
C GLY A 89 -11.71 8.26 6.96
N ASN A 90 -11.03 7.86 8.03
CA ASN A 90 -10.74 6.47 8.36
C ASN A 90 -11.26 6.07 9.77
N ALA A 91 -12.25 6.82 10.30
CA ALA A 91 -13.00 6.37 11.46
C ALA A 91 -13.79 5.11 11.12
N GLN A 92 -14.12 4.31 12.14
CA GLN A 92 -14.78 3.02 11.95
C GLN A 92 -16.06 3.13 11.11
N ASP A 93 -16.95 4.09 11.42
CA ASP A 93 -18.19 4.30 10.68
C ASP A 93 -17.97 4.89 9.28
N HIS A 94 -16.94 5.72 9.11
CA HIS A 94 -16.50 6.19 7.78
C HIS A 94 -16.01 5.03 6.91
N ALA A 95 -15.19 4.13 7.45
CA ALA A 95 -14.69 2.95 6.76
C ALA A 95 -15.83 1.98 6.39
N ARG A 96 -16.82 1.81 7.25
CA ARG A 96 -18.02 1.00 6.97
C ARG A 96 -18.82 1.56 5.80
N GLU A 97 -19.03 2.89 5.74
CA GLU A 97 -19.71 3.53 4.60
C GLU A 97 -18.90 3.38 3.30
N LYS A 98 -17.57 3.57 3.36
CA LYS A 98 -16.69 3.30 2.22
C LYS A 98 -16.80 1.86 1.73
N LEU A 99 -16.73 0.88 2.63
CA LEU A 99 -16.91 -0.54 2.29
C LEU A 99 -18.26 -0.81 1.62
N ARG A 100 -19.36 -0.24 2.14
CA ARG A 100 -20.69 -0.38 1.56
C ARG A 100 -20.73 0.13 0.11
N ARG A 101 -20.10 1.28 -0.15
CA ARG A 101 -20.01 1.86 -1.51
C ARG A 101 -19.16 1.00 -2.44
N VAL A 102 -18.03 0.47 -1.94
CA VAL A 102 -17.17 -0.44 -2.71
C VAL A 102 -17.91 -1.73 -3.05
N ALA A 103 -18.58 -2.34 -2.09
CA ALA A 103 -19.35 -3.57 -2.31
C ALA A 103 -20.46 -3.37 -3.35
N ALA A 104 -21.16 -2.24 -3.29
CA ALA A 104 -22.20 -1.90 -4.29
C ALA A 104 -21.58 -1.67 -5.70
N ARG A 105 -20.41 -1.02 -5.78
CA ARG A 105 -19.75 -0.70 -7.04
C ARG A 105 -19.11 -1.92 -7.71
N HIS A 106 -18.58 -2.83 -6.91
CA HIS A 106 -17.84 -4.02 -7.36
C HIS A 106 -18.58 -5.31 -6.99
N HIS A 107 -19.91 -5.29 -7.01
CA HIS A 107 -20.78 -6.39 -6.58
C HIS A 107 -20.36 -7.74 -7.16
N ASP A 108 -20.05 -7.81 -8.45
CA ASP A 108 -19.70 -9.07 -9.14
C ASP A 108 -18.42 -9.71 -8.57
N VAL A 109 -17.45 -8.89 -8.13
CA VAL A 109 -16.22 -9.37 -7.49
C VAL A 109 -16.53 -9.98 -6.13
N PHE A 110 -17.34 -9.29 -5.31
CA PHE A 110 -17.78 -9.82 -4.02
C PHE A 110 -18.61 -11.10 -4.16
N GLU A 111 -19.49 -11.16 -5.16
CA GLU A 111 -20.26 -12.37 -5.47
C GLU A 111 -19.37 -13.56 -5.87
N ALA A 112 -18.34 -13.32 -6.69
CA ALA A 112 -17.40 -14.37 -7.09
C ALA A 112 -16.58 -14.88 -5.90
N LEU A 113 -16.10 -14.01 -5.01
CA LEU A 113 -15.45 -14.40 -3.75
C LEU A 113 -16.41 -15.16 -2.84
N ALA A 114 -17.63 -14.68 -2.69
CA ALA A 114 -18.67 -15.34 -1.90
C ALA A 114 -18.93 -16.77 -2.35
N LYS A 115 -19.04 -17.01 -3.66
CA LYS A 115 -19.19 -18.33 -4.27
C LYS A 115 -17.99 -19.24 -3.98
N MET A 116 -16.75 -18.70 -3.98
CA MET A 116 -15.55 -19.45 -3.59
C MET A 116 -15.66 -19.92 -2.14
N VAL A 117 -15.99 -19.01 -1.21
CA VAL A 117 -16.11 -19.32 0.23
C VAL A 117 -17.26 -20.30 0.50
N ALA A 118 -18.41 -20.11 -0.12
CA ALA A 118 -19.57 -20.99 0.03
C ALA A 118 -19.27 -22.45 -0.40
N ARG A 119 -18.42 -22.62 -1.43
CA ARG A 119 -17.95 -23.95 -1.88
C ARG A 119 -16.89 -24.60 -0.97
N GLY A 120 -16.57 -24.00 0.17
CA GLY A 120 -15.63 -24.54 1.15
C GLY A 120 -14.18 -24.08 1.00
N ASN A 121 -13.89 -23.10 0.15
CA ASN A 121 -12.56 -22.52 -0.03
C ASN A 121 -12.37 -21.35 0.96
N PRO A 122 -11.49 -21.45 1.97
CA PRO A 122 -11.26 -20.33 2.88
C PRO A 122 -10.68 -19.10 2.18
N LEU A 123 -11.05 -17.94 2.68
CA LEU A 123 -10.51 -16.63 2.27
C LEU A 123 -9.67 -16.08 3.41
N THR A 124 -8.43 -15.71 3.11
CA THR A 124 -7.53 -15.00 4.02
C THR A 124 -7.19 -13.64 3.44
N VAL A 125 -7.46 -12.57 4.17
CA VAL A 125 -7.13 -11.21 3.80
C VAL A 125 -5.99 -10.72 4.69
N VAL A 126 -4.84 -10.48 4.09
CA VAL A 126 -3.70 -9.82 4.74
C VAL A 126 -3.86 -8.31 4.54
N HIS A 127 -3.61 -7.50 5.57
CA HIS A 127 -3.75 -6.05 5.43
C HIS A 127 -2.59 -5.44 4.65
N GLY A 128 -2.90 -4.51 3.76
CA GLY A 128 -1.94 -3.64 3.10
C GLY A 128 -1.93 -2.22 3.68
N ASN A 129 -1.35 -1.27 2.97
CA ASN A 129 -1.35 0.13 3.37
C ASN A 129 -2.58 0.92 2.88
N HIS A 130 -3.31 0.41 1.89
CA HIS A 130 -4.54 1.03 1.41
C HIS A 130 -5.79 0.52 2.12
N ASP A 131 -5.69 -0.58 2.87
CA ASP A 131 -6.80 -1.21 3.57
C ASP A 131 -6.56 -1.43 5.07
N VAL A 132 -5.78 -0.52 5.69
CA VAL A 132 -5.52 -0.51 7.14
C VAL A 132 -6.82 -0.40 7.95
N GLU A 133 -7.90 0.16 7.39
CA GLU A 133 -9.23 0.26 7.98
C GLU A 133 -9.87 -1.11 8.28
N LEU A 134 -9.39 -2.19 7.66
CA LEU A 134 -9.71 -3.56 8.05
C LEU A 134 -9.23 -3.91 9.47
N HIS A 135 -8.47 -3.00 10.12
CA HIS A 135 -8.19 -3.09 11.56
C HIS A 135 -9.45 -3.05 12.43
N TRP A 136 -10.52 -2.38 11.98
CA TRP A 136 -11.76 -2.28 12.71
C TRP A 136 -12.55 -3.60 12.66
N PRO A 137 -12.87 -4.23 13.82
CA PRO A 137 -13.64 -5.47 13.84
C PRO A 137 -15.02 -5.35 13.13
N GLU A 138 -15.65 -4.20 13.23
CA GLU A 138 -16.95 -3.93 12.62
C GLU A 138 -16.85 -3.85 11.09
N VAL A 139 -15.74 -3.32 10.55
CA VAL A 139 -15.48 -3.33 9.11
C VAL A 139 -15.24 -4.75 8.61
N GLN A 140 -14.50 -5.58 9.39
CA GLN A 140 -14.33 -7.00 9.08
C GLN A 140 -15.67 -7.75 9.11
N ASN A 141 -16.53 -7.45 10.08
CA ASN A 141 -17.85 -8.06 10.20
C ASN A 141 -18.76 -7.64 9.05
N ASP A 142 -18.76 -6.36 8.66
CA ASP A 142 -19.51 -5.89 7.49
C ASP A 142 -18.98 -6.55 6.20
N PHE A 143 -17.67 -6.72 6.06
CA PHE A 143 -17.07 -7.43 4.93
C PHE A 143 -17.56 -8.89 4.86
N ARG A 144 -17.56 -9.62 6.00
CA ARG A 144 -18.10 -10.99 6.07
C ARG A 144 -19.57 -11.02 5.70
N ARG A 145 -20.35 -10.07 6.20
CA ARG A 145 -21.78 -9.96 5.92
C ARG A 145 -22.05 -9.70 4.43
N VAL A 146 -21.32 -8.77 3.81
CA VAL A 146 -21.43 -8.50 2.36
C VAL A 146 -21.20 -9.77 1.54
N LEU A 147 -20.17 -10.54 1.89
CA LEU A 147 -19.91 -11.82 1.22
C LEU A 147 -21.00 -12.86 1.50
N PHE A 148 -21.46 -12.95 2.74
CA PHE A 148 -22.53 -13.90 3.11
C PHE A 148 -23.83 -13.60 2.37
N ASP A 149 -24.25 -12.32 2.35
CA ASP A 149 -25.45 -11.89 1.62
C ASP A 149 -25.34 -12.20 0.11
N ALA A 150 -24.14 -12.07 -0.47
CA ALA A 150 -23.88 -12.40 -1.87
C ALA A 150 -23.79 -13.91 -2.15
N ALA A 151 -23.50 -14.73 -1.11
CA ALA A 151 -23.43 -16.19 -1.25
C ALA A 151 -24.83 -16.86 -1.33
N GLY A 152 -25.87 -16.20 -0.83
CA GLY A 152 -27.23 -16.75 -0.70
C GLY A 152 -27.38 -17.77 0.43
N ASP A 153 -28.55 -18.37 0.55
CA ASP A 153 -28.96 -19.21 1.68
C ASP A 153 -28.32 -20.63 1.72
N ALA A 154 -27.23 -20.86 1.02
CA ALA A 154 -26.65 -22.19 0.85
C ALA A 154 -25.82 -22.71 2.03
N ILE A 155 -25.50 -21.86 3.00
CA ILE A 155 -24.59 -22.18 4.12
C ILE A 155 -24.99 -21.40 5.38
N ASP A 156 -24.68 -21.94 6.57
CA ASP A 156 -24.85 -21.25 7.84
C ASP A 156 -23.90 -20.03 7.96
N GLU A 157 -24.41 -18.92 8.49
CA GLU A 157 -23.66 -17.66 8.61
C GLU A 157 -22.39 -17.80 9.47
N ALA A 158 -22.48 -18.57 10.57
CA ALA A 158 -21.32 -18.76 11.45
C ALA A 158 -20.24 -19.62 10.77
N GLU A 159 -20.66 -20.67 10.05
CA GLU A 159 -19.76 -21.50 9.27
C GLU A 159 -19.10 -20.71 8.12
N PHE A 160 -19.88 -19.90 7.41
CA PHE A 160 -19.37 -19.03 6.35
C PHE A 160 -18.35 -18.04 6.90
N SER A 161 -18.72 -17.33 7.97
CA SER A 161 -17.88 -16.32 8.61
C SER A 161 -16.56 -16.88 9.13
N ALA A 162 -16.56 -18.11 9.65
CA ALA A 162 -15.37 -18.81 10.11
C ALA A 162 -14.36 -19.12 8.98
N ARG A 163 -14.80 -19.11 7.72
CA ARG A 163 -13.94 -19.30 6.55
C ARG A 163 -13.30 -18.02 6.03
N VAL A 164 -13.66 -16.84 6.58
CA VAL A 164 -13.11 -15.54 6.19
C VAL A 164 -12.23 -15.00 7.30
N GLU A 165 -10.91 -15.06 7.10
CA GLU A 165 -9.88 -14.71 8.06
C GLU A 165 -9.23 -13.37 7.70
N PHE A 166 -8.92 -12.53 8.71
CA PHE A 166 -8.17 -11.29 8.53
C PHE A 166 -6.85 -11.36 9.30
N ASN A 167 -5.76 -11.14 8.61
CA ASN A 167 -4.42 -11.12 9.18
C ASN A 167 -3.85 -9.70 9.11
N PRO A 168 -3.63 -9.05 10.25
CA PRO A 168 -3.17 -7.65 10.28
C PRO A 168 -1.74 -7.48 9.81
N TRP A 169 -0.97 -8.57 9.66
CA TRP A 169 0.41 -8.50 9.24
C TRP A 169 0.75 -9.55 8.18
N PHE A 170 0.74 -10.86 8.53
CA PHE A 170 1.15 -11.91 7.59
C PHE A 170 0.30 -13.18 7.75
N PHE A 171 0.28 -13.98 6.70
CA PHE A 171 -0.14 -15.37 6.72
C PHE A 171 1.10 -16.27 6.67
N TYR A 172 1.16 -17.29 7.51
CA TYR A 172 2.28 -18.21 7.55
C TYR A 172 1.80 -19.66 7.44
N TRP A 173 2.24 -20.32 6.38
CA TRP A 173 2.10 -21.75 6.20
C TRP A 173 3.47 -22.40 6.44
N ASN A 174 3.62 -23.02 7.62
CA ASN A 174 4.90 -23.49 8.15
C ASN A 174 5.68 -24.31 7.12
N GLY A 175 6.91 -23.92 6.85
CA GLY A 175 7.80 -24.56 5.88
C GLY A 175 7.48 -24.32 4.41
N VAL A 176 6.29 -23.81 4.09
CA VAL A 176 5.82 -23.64 2.71
C VAL A 176 5.85 -22.18 2.28
N ALA A 177 5.08 -21.31 2.93
CA ALA A 177 4.95 -19.93 2.51
C ALA A 177 4.83 -18.96 3.69
N TYR A 178 5.49 -17.82 3.58
CA TYR A 178 5.28 -16.61 4.33
C TYR A 178 4.72 -15.55 3.38
N ILE A 179 3.55 -15.01 3.69
CA ILE A 179 2.83 -14.07 2.81
C ILE A 179 2.50 -12.81 3.60
N GLU A 180 2.98 -11.67 3.16
CA GLU A 180 2.63 -10.34 3.68
C GLU A 180 2.50 -9.35 2.54
N HIS A 181 1.95 -8.16 2.80
CA HIS A 181 1.86 -7.15 1.75
C HIS A 181 3.23 -6.55 1.38
N GLY A 182 4.09 -6.28 2.37
CA GLY A 182 5.45 -5.77 2.16
C GLY A 182 5.61 -4.26 2.38
N HIS A 183 4.54 -3.48 2.52
CA HIS A 183 4.58 -2.02 2.72
C HIS A 183 5.40 -1.56 3.93
N GLN A 184 5.63 -2.43 4.92
CA GLN A 184 6.43 -2.12 6.11
C GLN A 184 7.93 -2.00 5.83
N TYR A 185 8.39 -2.34 4.63
CA TYR A 185 9.78 -2.15 4.18
C TYR A 185 9.95 -0.92 3.29
N ASP A 186 8.85 -0.20 3.01
CA ASP A 186 8.83 1.07 2.32
C ASP A 186 8.60 2.22 3.32
N PRO A 187 9.58 3.12 3.55
CA PRO A 187 9.44 4.22 4.52
C PRO A 187 8.28 5.17 4.22
N PHE A 188 7.79 5.21 2.97
CA PHE A 188 6.67 6.06 2.56
C PHE A 188 5.32 5.48 2.96
N CYS A 189 5.23 4.14 3.06
CA CYS A 189 3.99 3.41 3.34
C CYS A 189 4.00 2.70 4.70
N ALA A 190 5.17 2.60 5.36
CA ALA A 190 5.28 1.98 6.66
C ALA A 190 4.44 2.69 7.74
N THR A 191 3.89 1.92 8.65
CA THR A 191 3.15 2.38 9.84
C THR A 191 3.99 2.25 11.10
N GLU A 192 3.89 3.20 12.03
CA GLU A 192 4.67 3.17 13.29
C GLU A 192 4.32 1.96 14.17
N ASN A 193 3.04 1.60 14.27
CA ASN A 193 2.55 0.50 15.12
C ASN A 193 1.63 -0.40 14.29
N LEU A 194 2.19 -1.26 13.45
CA LEU A 194 1.43 -2.11 12.51
C LEU A 194 0.28 -2.88 13.17
N MET A 195 0.50 -3.46 14.35
CA MET A 195 -0.53 -4.24 15.05
C MET A 195 -1.56 -3.38 15.80
N ALA A 196 -1.30 -2.08 16.00
CA ALA A 196 -2.20 -1.11 16.61
C ALA A 196 -2.16 0.21 15.83
N PRO A 197 -2.62 0.23 14.57
CA PRO A 197 -2.46 1.35 13.65
C PRO A 197 -3.48 2.47 13.91
N LEU A 198 -3.64 2.89 15.15
CA LEU A 198 -4.58 3.95 15.54
C LEU A 198 -3.87 5.29 15.64
N SER A 199 -4.62 6.37 15.40
CA SER A 199 -4.12 7.73 15.60
C SER A 199 -3.92 8.01 17.09
N PRO A 200 -2.74 8.48 17.50
CA PRO A 200 -2.50 8.87 18.89
C PRO A 200 -3.36 10.05 19.36
N LEU A 201 -3.83 10.90 18.45
CA LEU A 201 -4.66 12.06 18.78
C LEU A 201 -6.16 11.74 18.83
N ASP A 202 -6.62 10.80 18.01
CA ASP A 202 -8.01 10.36 17.99
C ASP A 202 -8.09 8.85 17.75
N PRO A 203 -8.17 8.05 18.81
CA PRO A 203 -8.18 6.58 18.71
C PRO A 203 -9.43 6.02 18.01
N ARG A 204 -10.39 6.86 17.64
CA ARG A 204 -11.52 6.48 16.78
C ARG A 204 -11.13 6.43 15.29
N ARG A 205 -9.90 6.83 14.95
CA ARG A 205 -9.34 6.85 13.60
C ARG A 205 -8.09 6.00 13.49
N VAL A 206 -7.88 5.45 12.32
CA VAL A 206 -6.62 4.81 11.96
C VAL A 206 -5.55 5.91 11.77
N ALA A 207 -4.31 5.59 12.09
CA ALA A 207 -3.19 6.49 11.86
C ALA A 207 -2.95 6.68 10.35
N ARG A 208 -2.76 7.92 9.94
CA ARG A 208 -2.48 8.26 8.55
C ARG A 208 -0.99 8.14 8.23
N GLY A 209 -0.70 7.63 7.02
CA GLY A 209 0.65 7.54 6.50
C GLY A 209 1.02 8.73 5.59
N PHE A 210 2.29 8.77 5.20
CA PHE A 210 2.80 9.77 4.25
C PHE A 210 2.06 9.70 2.90
N CYS A 211 1.90 8.49 2.35
CA CYS A 211 1.21 8.28 1.07
C CYS A 211 -0.24 8.74 1.11
N GLU A 212 -0.99 8.43 2.19
CA GLU A 212 -2.38 8.88 2.34
C GLU A 212 -2.48 10.41 2.31
N ILE A 213 -1.59 11.13 3.03
CA ILE A 213 -1.62 12.59 3.04
C ILE A 213 -1.36 13.15 1.65
N LEU A 214 -0.36 12.65 0.94
CA LEU A 214 -0.09 13.12 -0.43
C LEU A 214 -1.25 12.79 -1.38
N LEU A 215 -1.84 11.61 -1.28
CA LEU A 215 -3.00 11.23 -2.09
C LEU A 215 -4.17 12.19 -1.85
N ARG A 216 -4.54 12.41 -0.60
CA ARG A 216 -5.72 13.25 -0.25
C ARG A 216 -5.53 14.73 -0.55
N TYR A 217 -4.38 15.31 -0.20
CA TYR A 217 -4.16 16.76 -0.32
C TYR A 217 -3.66 17.18 -1.70
N VAL A 218 -2.87 16.33 -2.37
CA VAL A 218 -2.15 16.73 -3.57
C VAL A 218 -2.65 16.00 -4.81
N VAL A 219 -2.65 14.67 -4.78
CA VAL A 219 -2.88 13.86 -5.99
C VAL A 219 -4.34 13.89 -6.41
N ARG A 220 -5.25 13.47 -5.53
CA ARG A 220 -6.69 13.38 -5.83
C ARG A 220 -7.33 14.71 -6.24
N PRO A 221 -7.04 15.85 -5.60
CA PRO A 221 -7.61 17.13 -6.02
C PRO A 221 -6.95 17.72 -7.26
N THR A 222 -5.87 17.15 -7.81
CA THR A 222 -5.10 17.74 -8.92
C THR A 222 -5.35 16.98 -10.21
N VAL A 223 -6.15 17.57 -11.10
CA VAL A 223 -6.48 16.97 -12.41
C VAL A 223 -5.21 16.66 -13.21
N GLY A 224 -5.11 15.43 -13.71
CA GLY A 224 -3.98 14.97 -14.55
C GLY A 224 -2.74 14.53 -13.77
N LEU A 225 -2.73 14.59 -12.45
CA LEU A 225 -1.70 13.96 -11.63
C LEU A 225 -2.10 12.49 -11.39
N ARG A 226 -1.27 11.56 -11.85
CA ARG A 226 -1.52 10.12 -11.70
C ARG A 226 -1.10 9.65 -10.30
N GLU A 227 -1.77 8.66 -9.77
CA GLU A 227 -1.44 8.08 -8.45
C GLU A 227 -0.10 7.36 -8.47
N ASN A 228 0.16 6.60 -9.51
CA ASN A 228 1.40 5.86 -9.67
C ASN A 228 2.43 6.65 -10.50
N GLY A 229 3.68 6.66 -10.04
CA GLY A 229 4.81 7.24 -10.76
C GLY A 229 5.08 8.73 -10.52
N HIS A 230 4.17 9.47 -9.84
CA HIS A 230 4.43 10.88 -9.52
C HIS A 230 5.60 11.05 -8.53
N GLU A 231 5.81 10.12 -7.62
CA GLU A 231 6.92 10.11 -6.68
C GLU A 231 8.29 10.02 -7.37
N ARG A 232 8.34 9.48 -8.58
CA ARG A 232 9.56 9.43 -9.43
C ARG A 232 9.82 10.74 -10.16
N MET A 233 8.83 11.64 -10.20
CA MET A 233 9.00 12.96 -10.82
C MET A 233 9.99 13.79 -10.00
N GLY A 234 11.04 14.32 -10.65
CA GLY A 234 11.92 15.32 -10.05
C GLY A 234 11.28 16.71 -10.05
N ILE A 235 11.91 17.69 -9.38
CA ILE A 235 11.42 19.07 -9.36
C ILE A 235 11.13 19.62 -10.76
N ALA A 236 11.99 19.34 -11.75
CA ALA A 236 11.77 19.77 -13.13
C ALA A 236 10.48 19.18 -13.74
N GLY A 237 10.16 17.92 -13.44
CA GLY A 237 8.91 17.27 -13.87
C GLY A 237 7.67 17.94 -13.24
N TYR A 238 7.71 18.22 -11.94
CA TYR A 238 6.62 18.96 -11.26
C TYR A 238 6.46 20.39 -11.77
N VAL A 239 7.54 21.09 -12.07
CA VAL A 239 7.49 22.44 -12.66
C VAL A 239 6.87 22.38 -14.05
N ALA A 240 7.31 21.46 -14.92
CA ALA A 240 6.76 21.28 -16.25
C ALA A 240 5.26 20.90 -16.20
N PHE A 241 4.88 20.01 -15.31
CA PHE A 241 3.48 19.66 -15.05
C PHE A 241 2.68 20.89 -14.60
N GLY A 242 3.21 21.66 -13.62
CA GLY A 242 2.57 22.87 -13.12
C GLY A 242 2.38 23.93 -14.19
N MET A 243 3.36 24.12 -15.09
CA MET A 243 3.25 25.04 -16.22
C MET A 243 2.10 24.63 -17.17
N ASN A 244 1.91 23.35 -17.41
CA ASN A 244 0.82 22.83 -18.25
C ASN A 244 -0.57 23.00 -17.58
N LEU A 245 -0.63 23.05 -16.23
CA LEU A 245 -1.87 23.31 -15.49
C LEU A 245 -2.36 24.76 -15.56
N GLY A 246 -1.50 25.70 -15.97
CA GLY A 246 -1.76 27.12 -15.91
C GLY A 246 -1.58 27.73 -14.51
N VAL A 247 -1.33 29.05 -14.45
CA VAL A 247 -0.91 29.77 -13.24
C VAL A 247 -1.87 29.58 -12.05
N ARG A 248 -3.17 29.64 -12.29
CA ARG A 248 -4.16 29.50 -11.21
C ARG A 248 -4.12 28.12 -10.54
N ASN A 249 -4.02 27.05 -11.35
CA ASN A 249 -3.98 25.70 -10.83
C ASN A 249 -2.61 25.38 -10.22
N MET A 250 -1.55 25.95 -10.74
CA MET A 250 -0.20 25.87 -10.13
C MET A 250 -0.17 26.49 -8.73
N ILE A 251 -0.80 27.66 -8.53
CA ILE A 251 -0.91 28.28 -7.20
C ILE A 251 -1.71 27.37 -6.26
N LYS A 252 -2.84 26.83 -6.72
CA LYS A 252 -3.65 25.88 -5.92
C LYS A 252 -2.85 24.64 -5.53
N LEU A 253 -2.10 24.05 -6.48
CA LEU A 253 -1.23 22.91 -6.20
C LEU A 253 -0.16 23.26 -5.15
N GLY A 254 0.45 24.43 -5.25
CA GLY A 254 1.41 24.93 -4.26
C GLY A 254 0.81 25.08 -2.87
N VAL A 255 -0.40 25.62 -2.74
CA VAL A 255 -1.12 25.73 -1.44
C VAL A 255 -1.39 24.35 -0.85
N ARG A 256 -1.97 23.43 -1.62
CA ARG A 256 -2.26 22.04 -1.18
C ARG A 256 -1.00 21.28 -0.78
N PHE A 257 0.07 21.45 -1.54
CA PHE A 257 1.36 20.87 -1.19
C PHE A 257 1.87 21.40 0.15
N PHE A 258 1.71 22.70 0.42
CA PHE A 258 2.10 23.30 1.68
C PHE A 258 1.25 22.80 2.84
N GLU A 259 -0.06 22.63 2.64
CA GLU A 259 -0.99 22.03 3.61
C GLU A 259 -0.60 20.58 3.93
N ALA A 260 -0.28 19.78 2.90
CA ALA A 260 0.24 18.43 3.08
C ALA A 260 1.54 18.40 3.92
N VAL A 261 2.47 19.33 3.67
CA VAL A 261 3.71 19.44 4.46
C VAL A 261 3.43 19.78 5.91
N ILE A 262 2.52 20.71 6.19
CA ILE A 262 2.10 21.03 7.58
C ILE A 262 1.54 19.79 8.27
N GLU A 263 0.68 19.03 7.58
CA GLU A 263 0.09 17.84 8.15
C GLU A 263 1.13 16.73 8.41
N LEU A 264 2.11 16.55 7.53
CA LEU A 264 3.24 15.64 7.77
C LEU A 264 4.04 16.01 9.04
N PHE A 265 4.25 17.31 9.29
CA PHE A 265 4.89 17.77 10.53
C PHE A 265 4.00 17.58 11.75
N ARG A 266 2.67 17.69 11.59
CA ARG A 266 1.71 17.41 12.65
C ARG A 266 1.75 15.94 13.03
N LEU A 267 1.70 15.02 12.07
CA LEU A 267 1.82 13.58 12.29
C LEU A 267 3.06 13.23 13.11
N ARG A 268 4.20 13.82 12.77
CA ARG A 268 5.44 13.60 13.53
C ARG A 268 5.27 13.92 15.02
N ARG A 269 4.54 14.99 15.37
CA ARG A 269 4.30 15.36 16.78
C ARG A 269 3.41 14.35 17.48
N GLU A 270 2.45 13.77 16.77
CA GLU A 270 1.53 12.76 17.30
C GLU A 270 2.26 11.56 17.86
N TYR A 271 3.33 11.10 17.20
CA TYR A 271 4.11 9.94 17.62
C TYR A 271 5.09 10.18 18.78
N LEU A 272 5.22 11.42 19.27
CA LEU A 272 6.12 11.76 20.37
C LEU A 272 5.41 11.87 21.74
N GLY A 273 4.08 11.82 21.79
CA GLY A 273 3.25 12.01 22.99
C GLY A 273 3.06 10.75 23.83
N GLU A 274 2.41 10.92 24.99
CA GLU A 274 2.03 9.80 25.89
C GLU A 274 1.03 8.85 25.23
N SER A 275 0.10 9.37 24.42
CA SER A 275 -0.86 8.55 23.68
C SER A 275 -0.15 7.55 22.74
N ALA A 276 0.98 7.94 22.13
CA ALA A 276 1.80 7.05 21.32
C ALA A 276 2.44 5.93 22.14
N ARG A 277 2.65 6.14 23.45
CA ARG A 277 3.16 5.09 24.34
C ARG A 277 2.14 3.98 24.53
N ALA A 278 0.88 4.33 24.79
CA ALA A 278 -0.20 3.36 24.94
C ALA A 278 -0.38 2.51 23.65
N LEU A 279 -0.24 3.11 22.48
CA LEU A 279 -0.30 2.38 21.21
C LEU A 279 0.88 1.43 21.03
N ARG A 280 2.09 1.79 21.47
CA ARG A 280 3.23 0.87 21.45
C ARG A 280 3.02 -0.32 22.38
N GLU A 281 2.46 -0.10 23.57
CA GLU A 281 2.12 -1.17 24.53
C GLU A 281 1.05 -2.11 23.95
N GLU A 282 0.03 -1.56 23.28
CA GLU A 282 -0.99 -2.34 22.58
C GLU A 282 -0.41 -3.12 21.37
N HIS A 283 0.49 -2.50 20.60
CA HIS A 283 1.21 -3.16 19.51
C HIS A 283 1.98 -4.39 20.03
N GLU A 284 2.77 -4.24 21.12
CA GLU A 284 3.49 -5.34 21.75
C GLU A 284 2.55 -6.45 22.26
N ARG A 285 1.44 -6.07 22.88
CA ARG A 285 0.43 -7.02 23.33
C ARG A 285 -0.14 -7.84 22.17
N ARG A 286 -0.48 -7.20 21.06
CA ARG A 286 -1.02 -7.87 19.86
C ARG A 286 0.04 -8.71 19.15
N MET A 287 1.31 -8.31 19.17
CA MET A 287 2.40 -9.17 18.69
C MET A 287 2.51 -10.46 19.53
N ALA A 288 2.31 -10.39 20.84
CA ALA A 288 2.30 -11.57 21.69
C ALA A 288 1.13 -12.52 21.34
N LEU A 289 -0.06 -11.97 21.10
CA LEU A 289 -1.21 -12.76 20.64
C LEU A 289 -0.98 -13.40 19.25
N LEU A 290 -0.35 -12.67 18.33
CA LEU A 290 0.04 -13.21 17.02
C LEU A 290 1.03 -14.35 17.17
N ALA A 291 2.02 -14.20 18.05
CA ALA A 291 3.03 -15.23 18.31
C ALA A 291 2.40 -16.52 18.88
N GLU A 292 1.40 -16.39 19.74
CA GLU A 292 0.63 -17.51 20.28
C GLU A 292 -0.22 -18.18 19.20
N ALA A 293 -1.02 -17.40 18.44
CA ALA A 293 -1.90 -17.88 17.40
C ALA A 293 -1.12 -18.62 16.28
N THR A 294 0.04 -18.09 15.89
CA THR A 294 0.88 -18.67 14.82
C THR A 294 1.85 -19.76 15.32
N ARG A 295 2.02 -19.92 16.62
CA ARG A 295 2.99 -20.82 17.28
C ARG A 295 4.45 -20.55 16.86
N ILE A 296 4.75 -19.32 16.46
CA ILE A 296 6.10 -18.93 16.02
C ILE A 296 7.03 -18.59 17.21
N GLY A 297 6.48 -18.15 18.30
CA GLY A 297 7.23 -17.65 19.46
C GLY A 297 7.53 -16.15 19.36
N ILE A 298 7.37 -15.44 20.49
CA ILE A 298 7.42 -13.97 20.55
C ILE A 298 8.76 -13.37 20.09
N GLU A 299 9.89 -14.03 20.40
CA GLU A 299 11.21 -13.53 20.02
C GLU A 299 11.40 -13.52 18.49
N ARG A 300 10.84 -14.49 17.79
CA ARG A 300 10.86 -14.50 16.32
C ARG A 300 9.95 -13.42 15.74
N VAL A 301 8.75 -13.21 16.33
CA VAL A 301 7.85 -12.14 15.88
C VAL A 301 8.50 -10.78 16.07
N ARG A 302 9.22 -10.56 17.20
CA ARG A 302 10.01 -9.35 17.44
C ARG A 302 11.16 -9.20 16.45
N ALA A 303 11.85 -10.30 16.12
CA ALA A 303 12.91 -10.28 15.10
C ALA A 303 12.36 -9.91 13.71
N LEU A 304 11.15 -10.41 13.35
CA LEU A 304 10.46 -9.99 12.13
C LEU A 304 10.10 -8.50 12.16
N ALA A 305 9.57 -8.00 13.27
CA ALA A 305 9.24 -6.58 13.46
C ALA A 305 10.49 -5.69 13.34
N ALA A 306 11.65 -6.16 13.80
CA ALA A 306 12.91 -5.43 13.71
C ALA A 306 13.43 -5.30 12.26
N LEU A 307 12.91 -6.05 11.30
CA LEU A 307 13.21 -5.88 9.87
C LEU A 307 12.45 -4.73 9.23
N GLN A 308 11.35 -4.30 9.84
CA GLN A 308 10.52 -3.20 9.34
C GLN A 308 11.29 -1.88 9.39
N VAL A 309 10.96 -0.96 8.49
CA VAL A 309 11.59 0.36 8.45
C VAL A 309 10.70 1.40 9.14
N PRO A 310 11.28 2.39 9.83
CA PRO A 310 10.48 3.46 10.40
C PRO A 310 9.85 4.31 9.29
N PRO A 311 8.61 4.80 9.47
CA PRO A 311 7.97 5.68 8.52
C PRO A 311 8.79 6.96 8.32
N VAL A 312 8.80 7.48 7.11
CA VAL A 312 9.54 8.69 6.73
C VAL A 312 9.14 9.91 7.57
N THR A 313 7.91 9.94 8.05
CA THR A 313 7.36 10.98 8.93
C THR A 313 8.00 11.04 10.31
N ARG A 314 8.72 10.01 10.71
CA ARG A 314 9.42 9.98 12.01
C ARG A 314 10.56 10.99 12.11
N SER A 315 11.19 11.38 10.99
CA SER A 315 12.30 12.31 10.98
C SER A 315 11.99 13.57 10.17
N ILE A 316 12.40 14.76 10.70
CA ILE A 316 12.30 16.04 9.97
C ILE A 316 13.03 15.96 8.63
N ARG A 317 14.23 15.35 8.63
CA ARG A 317 15.02 15.18 7.42
C ARG A 317 14.31 14.28 6.40
N GLY A 318 13.69 13.20 6.86
CA GLY A 318 12.88 12.32 6.02
C GLY A 318 11.75 13.08 5.34
N ILE A 319 10.96 13.85 6.10
CA ILE A 319 9.88 14.68 5.56
C ILE A 319 10.42 15.65 4.49
N LEU A 320 11.46 16.44 4.82
CA LEU A 320 12.02 17.45 3.90
C LEU A 320 12.56 16.80 2.61
N ALA A 321 13.24 15.66 2.73
CA ALA A 321 13.77 14.91 1.58
C ALA A 321 12.67 14.34 0.69
N SER A 322 11.60 13.81 1.30
CA SER A 322 10.48 13.19 0.59
C SER A 322 9.73 14.18 -0.28
N VAL A 323 9.50 15.39 0.24
CA VAL A 323 8.79 16.46 -0.46
C VAL A 323 9.73 17.43 -1.19
N LEU A 324 11.01 17.10 -1.35
CA LEU A 324 12.02 17.87 -2.07
C LEU A 324 12.32 19.28 -1.49
N LEU A 325 11.85 19.58 -0.28
CA LEU A 325 12.09 20.87 0.37
C LEU A 325 13.56 21.11 0.73
N ASP A 326 14.32 20.06 0.99
CA ASP A 326 15.77 20.11 1.20
C ASP A 326 16.52 20.65 -0.04
N ARG A 327 16.09 20.22 -1.23
CA ARG A 327 16.65 20.68 -2.52
C ARG A 327 16.17 22.06 -2.89
N LEU A 328 14.92 22.38 -2.59
CA LEU A 328 14.39 23.73 -2.77
C LEU A 328 15.15 24.71 -1.86
N ALA A 329 15.40 24.35 -0.60
CA ALA A 329 16.20 25.14 0.33
C ALA A 329 17.64 25.33 -0.18
N LEU A 330 18.27 24.27 -0.69
CA LEU A 330 19.60 24.34 -1.31
C LEU A 330 19.62 25.30 -2.51
N ALA A 331 18.65 25.17 -3.42
CA ALA A 331 18.52 26.03 -4.60
C ALA A 331 18.32 27.50 -4.18
N LEU A 332 17.44 27.76 -3.21
CA LEU A 332 17.18 29.09 -2.67
C LEU A 332 18.45 29.70 -2.02
N ALA A 333 19.15 28.92 -1.19
CA ALA A 333 20.39 29.36 -0.56
C ALA A 333 21.46 29.74 -1.61
N CYS A 334 21.65 28.90 -2.63
CA CYS A 334 22.56 29.19 -3.73
C CYS A 334 22.15 30.46 -4.52
N SER A 335 20.83 30.63 -4.76
CA SER A 335 20.32 31.83 -5.43
C SER A 335 20.56 33.11 -4.63
N ILE A 336 20.29 33.04 -3.32
CA ILE A 336 20.58 34.17 -2.41
C ILE A 336 22.08 34.50 -2.41
N LEU A 337 22.96 33.50 -2.34
CA LEU A 337 24.40 33.70 -2.41
C LEU A 337 24.84 34.36 -3.72
N LEU A 338 24.26 33.99 -4.85
CA LEU A 338 24.53 34.60 -6.16
C LEU A 338 24.11 36.07 -6.17
N VAL A 339 22.90 36.37 -5.66
CA VAL A 339 22.39 37.76 -5.58
C VAL A 339 23.27 38.60 -4.66
N VAL A 340 23.62 38.11 -3.48
CA VAL A 340 24.50 38.83 -2.52
C VAL A 340 25.88 39.08 -3.14
N THR A 341 26.42 38.06 -3.84
CA THR A 341 27.72 38.19 -4.54
C THR A 341 27.67 39.29 -5.62
N GLY A 342 26.55 39.41 -6.34
CA GLY A 342 26.31 40.45 -7.33
C GLY A 342 26.18 41.84 -6.71
N ILE A 343 25.40 42.00 -5.62
CA ILE A 343 25.16 43.29 -4.93
C ILE A 343 26.42 43.83 -4.27
N LEU A 344 27.26 42.98 -3.69
CA LEU A 344 28.50 43.39 -3.05
C LEU A 344 29.56 43.93 -4.02
N GLY A 345 29.25 44.02 -5.31
CA GLY A 345 30.13 44.63 -6.31
C GLY A 345 31.46 43.93 -6.47
N ILE A 346 31.48 42.59 -6.26
CA ILE A 346 32.70 41.79 -6.45
C ILE A 346 33.19 42.04 -7.88
N ARG A 347 34.46 42.43 -8.02
CA ARG A 347 35.12 42.68 -9.32
C ARG A 347 34.87 41.50 -10.24
N ALA A 348 34.63 41.73 -11.54
CA ALA A 348 34.17 40.75 -12.51
C ALA A 348 34.89 39.39 -12.43
N GLY A 349 36.20 39.34 -12.22
CA GLY A 349 36.95 38.10 -12.07
C GLY A 349 36.61 37.28 -10.82
N HIS A 350 36.34 37.92 -9.71
CA HIS A 350 35.93 37.25 -8.48
C HIS A 350 34.47 36.80 -8.56
N PHE A 351 33.61 37.55 -9.26
CA PHE A 351 32.22 37.16 -9.47
C PHE A 351 32.09 35.82 -10.20
N PHE A 352 32.85 35.64 -11.29
CA PHE A 352 32.82 34.37 -12.03
C PHE A 352 33.34 33.18 -11.21
N VAL A 353 34.40 33.37 -10.45
CA VAL A 353 34.95 32.29 -9.58
C VAL A 353 33.96 31.98 -8.48
N ALA A 354 33.37 32.95 -7.81
CA ALA A 354 32.39 32.76 -6.77
C ALA A 354 31.13 32.05 -7.32
N SER A 355 30.63 32.47 -8.49
CA SER A 355 29.50 31.82 -9.15
C SER A 355 29.79 30.37 -9.53
N ALA A 356 30.98 30.07 -10.02
CA ALA A 356 31.43 28.72 -10.31
C ALA A 356 31.48 27.83 -9.04
N CYS A 357 32.01 28.39 -7.93
CA CYS A 357 32.00 27.68 -6.64
C CYS A 357 30.61 27.42 -6.10
N ILE A 358 29.67 28.39 -6.20
CA ILE A 358 28.28 28.23 -5.80
C ILE A 358 27.60 27.16 -6.67
N ALA A 359 27.81 27.20 -8.00
CA ALA A 359 27.26 26.21 -8.91
C ALA A 359 27.81 24.78 -8.62
N ALA A 360 29.11 24.67 -8.38
CA ALA A 360 29.74 23.40 -7.98
C ALA A 360 29.18 22.90 -6.63
N GLY A 361 29.03 23.78 -5.64
CA GLY A 361 28.41 23.48 -4.36
C GLY A 361 26.96 23.01 -4.51
N TRP A 362 26.18 23.67 -5.37
CA TRP A 362 24.82 23.23 -5.70
C TRP A 362 24.80 21.84 -6.34
N VAL A 363 25.65 21.55 -7.34
CA VAL A 363 25.72 20.24 -7.99
C VAL A 363 26.10 19.16 -7.02
N LEU A 364 27.12 19.38 -6.19
CA LEU A 364 27.57 18.43 -5.17
C LEU A 364 26.51 18.19 -4.10
N GLY A 365 25.90 19.26 -3.58
CA GLY A 365 24.79 19.19 -2.63
C GLY A 365 23.58 18.46 -3.21
N HIS A 366 23.19 18.78 -4.42
CA HIS A 366 22.09 18.12 -5.12
C HIS A 366 22.36 16.62 -5.31
N ARG A 367 23.58 16.24 -5.74
CA ARG A 367 23.97 14.82 -5.87
C ARG A 367 23.96 14.11 -4.52
N TYR A 368 24.46 14.74 -3.47
CA TYR A 368 24.44 14.16 -2.12
C TYR A 368 23.03 13.92 -1.63
N LEU A 369 22.14 14.92 -1.74
CA LEU A 369 20.73 14.79 -1.35
C LEU A 369 19.99 13.76 -2.22
N SER A 370 20.35 13.65 -3.51
CA SER A 370 19.73 12.65 -4.42
C SER A 370 20.07 11.21 -4.03
N LYS A 371 21.30 10.95 -3.61
CA LYS A 371 21.73 9.61 -3.17
C LYS A 371 21.03 9.13 -1.89
N GLN A 372 20.51 10.06 -1.09
CA GLN A 372 19.82 9.74 0.16
C GLN A 372 18.31 9.45 -0.02
N ARG A 373 17.79 9.71 -1.22
CA ARG A 373 16.41 9.43 -1.59
C ARG A 373 16.36 8.11 -2.34
N ASN A 374 16.17 7.02 -1.60
CA ASN A 374 15.87 5.74 -2.22
C ASN A 374 14.36 5.67 -2.44
N LEU A 375 13.93 5.70 -3.70
CA LEU A 375 12.53 5.72 -4.10
C LEU A 375 12.04 4.36 -4.59
N ASP A 376 12.94 3.41 -4.77
CA ASP A 376 12.58 2.09 -5.28
C ASP A 376 12.67 1.07 -4.14
N PRO A 377 11.55 0.68 -3.54
CA PRO A 377 11.53 -0.34 -2.51
C PRO A 377 11.83 -1.75 -3.06
N ALA A 378 11.72 -1.98 -4.37
CA ALA A 378 11.78 -3.32 -4.96
C ALA A 378 13.12 -4.05 -4.70
N GLU A 379 14.25 -3.34 -4.77
CA GLU A 379 15.57 -3.94 -4.44
C GLU A 379 15.66 -4.32 -2.97
N GLN A 380 15.14 -3.49 -2.08
CA GLN A 380 15.15 -3.74 -0.64
C GLN A 380 14.23 -4.90 -0.26
N MET A 381 13.11 -5.09 -0.98
CA MET A 381 12.18 -6.20 -0.74
C MET A 381 12.86 -7.57 -0.87
N ALA A 382 13.68 -7.78 -1.89
CA ALA A 382 14.37 -9.05 -2.08
C ALA A 382 15.39 -9.33 -0.94
N GLU A 383 16.08 -8.30 -0.44
CA GLU A 383 16.96 -8.42 0.71
C GLU A 383 16.18 -8.75 1.99
N ARG A 384 15.04 -8.06 2.23
CA ARG A 384 14.15 -8.33 3.36
C ARG A 384 13.57 -9.74 3.29
N ALA A 385 13.14 -10.18 2.11
CA ALA A 385 12.68 -11.54 1.90
C ALA A 385 13.76 -12.59 2.25
N SER A 386 15.02 -12.31 1.93
CA SER A 386 16.14 -13.17 2.34
C SER A 386 16.30 -13.24 3.87
N GLN A 387 16.16 -12.10 4.56
CA GLN A 387 16.24 -12.05 6.03
C GLN A 387 15.03 -12.74 6.68
N LEU A 388 13.83 -12.57 6.14
CA LEU A 388 12.60 -13.23 6.58
C LEU A 388 12.71 -14.75 6.47
N ALA A 389 13.18 -15.28 5.33
CA ALA A 389 13.35 -16.71 5.11
C ALA A 389 14.34 -17.35 6.10
N ARG A 390 15.34 -16.59 6.57
CA ARG A 390 16.29 -17.06 7.61
C ARG A 390 15.66 -17.08 9.02
N LEU A 391 14.72 -16.18 9.30
CA LEU A 391 14.02 -16.12 10.60
C LEU A 391 12.87 -17.12 10.68
N LEU A 392 12.11 -17.24 9.61
CA LEU A 392 10.98 -18.17 9.46
C LEU A 392 11.22 -19.04 8.22
N PRO A 393 11.62 -20.31 8.39
CA PRO A 393 11.81 -21.21 7.26
C PRO A 393 10.54 -21.35 6.43
N ALA A 394 10.58 -20.89 5.20
CA ALA A 394 9.54 -21.01 4.20
C ALA A 394 10.19 -21.19 2.82
N ALA A 395 9.62 -22.05 1.99
CA ALA A 395 10.08 -22.23 0.62
C ALA A 395 9.86 -20.97 -0.22
N PHE A 396 8.77 -20.23 0.12
CA PHE A 396 8.36 -19.02 -0.61
C PHE A 396 8.10 -17.87 0.36
N VAL A 397 8.71 -16.71 0.07
CA VAL A 397 8.36 -15.41 0.69
C VAL A 397 7.63 -14.59 -0.35
N VAL A 398 6.36 -14.30 -0.08
CA VAL A 398 5.44 -13.69 -1.05
C VAL A 398 5.05 -12.29 -0.58
N MET A 399 5.12 -11.32 -1.48
CA MET A 399 4.74 -9.93 -1.23
C MET A 399 3.98 -9.34 -2.43
N GLY A 400 3.27 -8.23 -2.21
CA GLY A 400 2.70 -7.32 -3.21
C GLY A 400 3.40 -5.97 -3.20
N HIS A 401 2.63 -4.89 -3.05
CA HIS A 401 3.02 -3.50 -2.78
C HIS A 401 3.79 -2.79 -3.91
N THR A 402 4.81 -3.40 -4.50
CA THR A 402 5.62 -2.72 -5.53
C THR A 402 5.02 -2.80 -6.93
N HIS A 403 3.93 -3.53 -7.11
CA HIS A 403 3.21 -3.76 -8.36
C HIS A 403 4.06 -4.41 -9.47
N ALA A 404 5.30 -4.78 -9.16
CA ALA A 404 6.24 -5.35 -10.12
C ALA A 404 6.37 -6.87 -9.92
N PRO A 405 5.69 -7.70 -10.75
CA PRO A 405 5.77 -9.14 -10.60
C PRO A 405 7.20 -9.64 -10.84
N ILE A 406 7.73 -10.39 -9.88
CA ILE A 406 9.09 -10.94 -9.93
C ILE A 406 9.16 -12.26 -9.18
N GLU A 407 10.04 -13.14 -9.64
CA GLU A 407 10.43 -14.38 -8.97
C GLU A 407 11.96 -14.42 -8.88
N LYS A 408 12.51 -14.50 -7.65
CA LYS A 408 13.95 -14.41 -7.41
C LYS A 408 14.39 -15.34 -6.28
N PRO A 409 15.42 -16.19 -6.49
CA PRO A 409 16.04 -16.97 -5.40
C PRO A 409 16.63 -16.03 -4.35
N VAL A 410 16.42 -16.35 -3.07
CA VAL A 410 16.92 -15.60 -1.90
C VAL A 410 17.46 -16.57 -0.84
N ALA A 411 18.09 -16.06 0.20
CA ALA A 411 18.68 -16.86 1.27
C ALA A 411 19.56 -18.00 0.73
N ASP A 412 20.49 -17.65 -0.16
CA ASP A 412 21.45 -18.59 -0.78
C ASP A 412 20.76 -19.75 -1.52
N GLY A 413 19.58 -19.48 -2.12
CA GLY A 413 18.78 -20.45 -2.84
C GLY A 413 17.90 -21.36 -1.97
N GLN A 414 17.84 -21.11 -0.66
CA GLN A 414 17.00 -21.87 0.27
C GLN A 414 15.52 -21.48 0.19
N ALA A 415 15.22 -20.29 -0.32
CA ALA A 415 13.86 -19.79 -0.53
C ALA A 415 13.76 -19.03 -1.84
N THR A 416 12.51 -18.81 -2.29
CA THR A 416 12.20 -17.95 -3.43
C THR A 416 11.37 -16.78 -2.96
N TYR A 417 11.81 -15.56 -3.26
CA TYR A 417 11.02 -14.35 -3.15
C TYR A 417 10.12 -14.21 -4.37
N ILE A 418 8.84 -13.95 -4.15
CA ILE A 418 7.85 -13.75 -5.21
C ILE A 418 7.07 -12.48 -4.90
N ASN A 419 7.13 -11.50 -5.80
CA ASN A 419 6.15 -10.42 -5.80
C ASN A 419 5.03 -10.78 -6.76
N VAL A 420 3.78 -10.72 -6.28
CA VAL A 420 2.62 -11.19 -7.06
C VAL A 420 2.12 -10.14 -8.06
N GLY A 421 2.74 -8.94 -8.11
CA GLY A 421 2.30 -7.85 -8.98
C GLY A 421 0.98 -7.23 -8.54
N ALA A 422 0.28 -6.56 -9.44
CA ALA A 422 -0.95 -5.83 -9.16
C ALA A 422 -2.08 -6.13 -10.15
N TRP A 423 -3.31 -5.92 -9.69
CA TRP A 423 -4.53 -5.99 -10.49
C TRP A 423 -5.12 -4.61 -10.80
N ALA A 424 -4.62 -3.57 -10.13
CA ALA A 424 -5.11 -2.20 -10.24
C ALA A 424 -4.35 -1.32 -11.23
N GLU A 425 -3.27 -1.81 -11.84
CA GLU A 425 -2.49 -1.00 -12.78
C GLU A 425 -3.32 -0.50 -13.94
N GLU A 426 -3.12 0.78 -14.29
CA GLU A 426 -3.66 1.38 -15.50
C GLU A 426 -3.17 0.57 -16.71
N GLU A 427 -4.09 0.21 -17.59
CA GLU A 427 -3.70 -0.43 -18.84
C GLU A 427 -2.83 0.55 -19.64
N PRO A 428 -1.66 0.12 -20.12
CA PRO A 428 -0.88 0.93 -21.05
C PRO A 428 -1.72 1.23 -22.29
N GLU A 429 -1.48 2.37 -22.93
CA GLU A 429 -2.21 2.79 -24.13
C GLU A 429 -2.15 1.74 -25.26
N GLU A 430 -1.10 0.91 -25.27
CA GLU A 430 -0.90 -0.22 -26.18
C GLU A 430 -0.74 -1.53 -25.39
N GLY A 431 -1.82 -2.27 -25.23
CA GLY A 431 -1.82 -3.58 -24.58
C GLY A 431 -2.47 -3.59 -23.19
N SER A 432 -2.62 -4.79 -22.61
CA SER A 432 -3.15 -4.97 -21.25
C SER A 432 -2.00 -5.18 -20.29
N ALA A 433 -2.06 -4.51 -19.12
CA ALA A 433 -1.14 -4.78 -18.01
C ALA A 433 -1.23 -6.27 -17.58
N PRO A 434 -0.10 -6.90 -17.22
CA PRO A 434 -0.11 -8.29 -16.78
C PRO A 434 -0.85 -8.40 -15.44
N ARG A 435 -1.97 -9.15 -15.41
CA ARG A 435 -2.72 -9.47 -14.20
C ARG A 435 -2.21 -10.76 -13.62
N THR A 436 -1.32 -10.64 -12.66
CA THR A 436 -0.60 -11.78 -12.12
C THR A 436 -1.27 -12.32 -10.86
N HIS A 437 -1.12 -13.62 -10.65
CA HIS A 437 -1.53 -14.35 -9.46
C HIS A 437 -0.59 -15.53 -9.25
N LEU A 438 -0.51 -16.01 -8.02
CA LEU A 438 0.40 -17.08 -7.65
C LEU A 438 -0.39 -18.30 -7.19
N VAL A 439 0.03 -19.46 -7.66
CA VAL A 439 -0.47 -20.75 -7.17
C VAL A 439 0.64 -21.43 -6.38
N ILE A 440 0.37 -21.82 -5.12
CA ILE A 440 1.28 -22.61 -4.28
C ILE A 440 0.60 -23.90 -3.90
N ALA A 441 1.28 -25.03 -4.08
CA ALA A 441 0.77 -26.35 -3.75
C ALA A 441 1.86 -27.24 -3.14
N LEU A 442 1.44 -28.25 -2.40
CA LEU A 442 2.30 -29.36 -1.98
C LEU A 442 2.05 -30.54 -2.90
N ARG A 443 3.06 -30.92 -3.69
CA ARG A 443 3.03 -32.10 -4.56
C ARG A 443 4.06 -33.11 -4.02
N ASP A 444 3.59 -34.28 -3.63
CA ASP A 444 4.44 -35.34 -3.05
C ASP A 444 5.31 -34.85 -1.87
N GLY A 445 4.74 -33.98 -1.03
CA GLY A 445 5.43 -33.38 0.11
C GLY A 445 6.41 -32.26 -0.24
N LYS A 446 6.55 -31.91 -1.54
CA LYS A 446 7.41 -30.81 -1.99
C LYS A 446 6.56 -29.57 -2.28
N ALA A 447 6.95 -28.43 -1.73
CA ALA A 447 6.34 -27.15 -2.02
C ALA A 447 6.68 -26.70 -3.46
N THR A 448 5.66 -26.32 -4.22
CA THR A 448 5.78 -25.78 -5.57
C THR A 448 5.04 -24.46 -5.66
N ALA A 449 5.59 -23.49 -6.40
CA ALA A 449 4.95 -22.20 -6.67
C ALA A 449 5.03 -21.91 -8.17
N GLU A 450 4.00 -21.29 -8.69
CA GLU A 450 3.95 -20.85 -10.09
C GLU A 450 3.27 -19.49 -10.18
N LEU A 451 4.03 -18.47 -10.53
CA LEU A 451 3.51 -17.14 -10.87
C LEU A 451 2.87 -17.21 -12.25
N ARG A 452 1.62 -16.80 -12.35
CA ARG A 452 0.79 -16.89 -13.56
C ARG A 452 0.24 -15.53 -13.94
N THR A 453 0.01 -15.33 -15.24
CA THR A 453 -0.74 -14.20 -15.79
C THR A 453 -2.13 -14.67 -16.21
N TRP A 454 -3.14 -13.88 -15.88
CA TRP A 454 -4.48 -14.10 -16.38
C TRP A 454 -4.63 -13.54 -17.80
N SER A 455 -5.18 -14.33 -18.71
CA SER A 455 -5.47 -13.94 -20.10
C SER A 455 -6.90 -14.36 -20.50
N ALA A 456 -7.35 -13.92 -21.67
CA ALA A 456 -8.66 -14.31 -22.19
C ALA A 456 -8.85 -15.83 -22.32
N ASP A 457 -7.76 -16.57 -22.53
CA ASP A 457 -7.75 -18.03 -22.69
C ASP A 457 -7.48 -18.78 -21.37
N GLY A 458 -7.47 -18.07 -20.24
CA GLY A 458 -7.18 -18.62 -18.91
C GLY A 458 -5.77 -18.31 -18.40
N PRO A 459 -5.35 -18.95 -17.27
CA PRO A 459 -4.07 -18.68 -16.63
C PRO A 459 -2.92 -19.25 -17.45
N ARG A 460 -1.84 -18.47 -17.61
CA ARG A 460 -0.58 -18.88 -18.24
C ARG A 460 0.58 -18.57 -17.31
N ARG A 461 1.67 -19.34 -17.39
CA ARG A 461 2.88 -19.03 -16.63
C ARG A 461 3.36 -17.62 -16.97
N PHE A 462 3.67 -16.84 -15.93
CA PHE A 462 4.29 -15.52 -16.10
C PHE A 462 5.73 -15.70 -16.59
N ILE A 463 6.11 -14.96 -17.61
CA ILE A 463 7.47 -14.89 -18.14
C ILE A 463 7.87 -13.42 -18.01
N ALA A 464 8.87 -13.15 -17.13
CA ALA A 464 9.39 -11.81 -16.85
C ALA A 464 10.17 -11.23 -18.05
#